data_c6fe04d5c4d425d9c558b651f1afeb2f
#
_entry.id   c6fe04d5c4d425d9c558b651f1afeb2f
#
_cell.length_a   1.000
_cell.length_b   1.000
_cell.length_c   1.000
_cell.angle_alpha   90.00
_cell.angle_beta   90.00
_cell.angle_gamma   90.00
#
_symmetry.space_group_name_H-M   'P 1'
#
loop_
_entity.id
_entity.type
_entity.pdbx_description
1 polymer ?
#
loop_
_entity_poly.entity_id
_entity_poly.type
_entity_poly.pdbx_seq_one_letter_code
_entity_poly.pdbx_strand_id
1 'polypeptide(L)'
;MQETERKASPMPRRAFGAFAGASVLGALAGEAGAQAQRSAPGKTALPKVGTQHGSSDEILRVLAALGVNNICGALPSERLDDKWSVESLTRFRERVQSFGIQLDMLPLPMSSHYITQAEMPNVMLGKSPERDKEIDDVCTMIRNTARAGIPALKYNMTLLGVVRTQPSTGRGGARYSTFSYAKAKQDPPLTEAGPVPADLYWERISYFLDRVVPVANEHKLRLACHPQDPGMPEDKGYRGVKTVLGSVAGLKRFVSIRESPYHGLNFCQGTVAEMLQDPGKEIFGVIRYFGERKKIFNVHFRNISGRFLDFRETFIDDGDVDMLHALRVYSEVGYDGMLMPDHVPQIAGDEGGKQAFAYTFGYIKALLRVAQVQKG
;
A
#
# COMPACT_ATOMS: atom_id res chain seq x y z
N MET A 1 -65.39 13.98 5.99
CA MET A 1 -65.99 13.01 5.05
C MET A 1 -64.91 12.06 4.67
N GLN A 2 -64.97 11.06 5.43
CA GLN A 2 -65.06 9.60 5.20
C GLN A 2 -63.73 8.97 4.76
N GLU A 3 -63.18 8.32 5.78
CA GLU A 3 -62.24 7.21 5.75
C GLU A 3 -62.80 6.04 4.93
N THR A 4 -61.92 5.32 4.27
CA THR A 4 -62.11 3.89 3.96
C THR A 4 -60.85 3.10 4.20
N GLU A 5 -60.82 2.42 5.33
CA GLU A 5 -59.91 1.31 5.65
C GLU A 5 -60.15 0.12 4.68
N ARG A 6 -59.09 -0.52 4.24
CA ARG A 6 -59.14 -1.87 3.68
C ARG A 6 -58.30 -2.84 4.50
N LYS A 7 -59.01 -3.76 5.12
CA LYS A 7 -58.50 -4.90 5.89
C LYS A 7 -57.73 -5.89 5.03
N ALA A 8 -56.65 -6.38 5.60
CA ALA A 8 -55.87 -7.52 5.07
C ALA A 8 -56.50 -8.84 5.51
N SER A 9 -56.57 -9.81 4.60
CA SER A 9 -56.97 -11.21 4.89
C SER A 9 -55.73 -12.14 4.87
N PRO A 10 -55.70 -13.19 5.72
CA PRO A 10 -54.54 -14.04 5.90
C PRO A 10 -54.51 -15.24 4.93
N MET A 11 -53.32 -15.63 4.49
CA MET A 11 -53.08 -16.87 3.71
C MET A 11 -52.75 -18.06 4.60
N PRO A 12 -53.12 -19.30 4.20
CA PRO A 12 -53.06 -20.48 5.06
C PRO A 12 -51.70 -21.19 5.01
N ARG A 13 -51.36 -21.76 6.17
CA ARG A 13 -50.20 -22.68 6.37
C ARG A 13 -50.48 -24.02 5.65
N ARG A 14 -49.51 -24.53 4.93
CA ARG A 14 -49.49 -25.94 4.47
C ARG A 14 -48.47 -26.75 5.24
N ALA A 15 -48.92 -27.94 5.63
CA ALA A 15 -48.26 -28.89 6.51
C ALA A 15 -47.15 -29.70 5.86
N PHE A 16 -46.22 -30.14 6.70
CA PHE A 16 -45.16 -31.09 6.44
C PHE A 16 -45.72 -32.51 6.25
N GLY A 17 -45.23 -33.22 5.21
CA GLY A 17 -45.38 -34.68 5.06
C GLY A 17 -43.99 -35.31 5.10
N ALA A 18 -43.78 -36.15 6.09
CA ALA A 18 -42.61 -37.01 6.21
C ALA A 18 -42.72 -38.26 5.35
N PHE A 19 -41.66 -38.66 4.64
CA PHE A 19 -41.53 -40.00 4.08
C PHE A 19 -40.17 -40.59 4.49
N ALA A 20 -40.26 -41.73 5.18
CA ALA A 20 -39.17 -42.64 5.48
C ALA A 20 -39.15 -43.78 4.43
N GLY A 21 -37.97 -44.29 4.13
CA GLY A 21 -37.82 -45.51 3.29
C GLY A 21 -36.37 -45.71 2.86
N ALA A 22 -35.61 -46.43 3.59
CA ALA A 22 -35.11 -47.79 3.44
C ALA A 22 -33.89 -47.98 2.49
N SER A 23 -32.88 -48.56 3.07
CA SER A 23 -31.55 -48.95 2.61
C SER A 23 -31.52 -49.92 1.44
N VAL A 24 -30.51 -49.79 0.55
CA VAL A 24 -29.86 -50.93 -0.13
C VAL A 24 -28.36 -50.69 -0.20
N LEU A 25 -27.56 -51.60 0.36
CA LEU A 25 -26.11 -51.69 0.20
C LEU A 25 -25.76 -52.17 -1.22
N GLY A 26 -24.80 -51.54 -1.83
CA GLY A 26 -24.11 -52.01 -3.04
C GLY A 26 -22.67 -51.52 -3.01
N ALA A 27 -21.73 -52.40 -2.66
CA ALA A 27 -20.31 -52.17 -2.72
C ALA A 27 -19.81 -52.26 -4.15
N LEU A 28 -19.13 -51.23 -4.65
CA LEU A 28 -18.15 -51.32 -5.74
C LEU A 28 -16.99 -50.38 -5.43
N ALA A 29 -15.80 -50.98 -5.34
CA ALA A 29 -14.52 -50.30 -5.22
C ALA A 29 -14.17 -49.61 -6.58
N GLY A 30 -13.70 -48.40 -6.55
CA GLY A 30 -13.20 -47.70 -7.72
C GLY A 30 -12.58 -46.34 -7.37
N GLU A 31 -11.29 -46.30 -7.42
CA GLU A 31 -10.38 -45.18 -7.65
C GLU A 31 -10.62 -43.87 -6.86
N ALA A 32 -9.76 -43.68 -5.85
CA ALA A 32 -9.59 -42.42 -5.10
C ALA A 32 -8.93 -41.35 -5.99
N GLY A 33 -9.73 -40.58 -6.69
CA GLY A 33 -9.34 -39.29 -7.23
C GLY A 33 -9.28 -38.27 -6.07
N ALA A 34 -8.12 -37.74 -5.79
CA ALA A 34 -7.93 -36.67 -4.81
C ALA A 34 -8.67 -35.41 -5.25
N GLN A 35 -9.94 -35.29 -4.87
CA GLN A 35 -10.66 -34.02 -4.92
C GLN A 35 -10.06 -33.11 -3.83
N ALA A 36 -9.30 -32.08 -4.26
CA ALA A 36 -8.92 -30.99 -3.39
C ALA A 36 -10.19 -30.44 -2.73
N GLN A 37 -10.30 -30.61 -1.43
CA GLN A 37 -11.33 -29.98 -0.60
C GLN A 37 -11.25 -28.47 -0.81
N ARG A 38 -12.19 -27.91 -1.58
CA ARG A 38 -12.47 -26.47 -1.55
C ARG A 38 -12.95 -26.16 -0.12
N SER A 39 -12.07 -25.59 0.67
CA SER A 39 -12.45 -24.98 1.95
C SER A 39 -13.62 -24.03 1.69
N ALA A 40 -14.66 -24.10 2.53
CA ALA A 40 -15.78 -23.18 2.52
C ALA A 40 -15.24 -21.73 2.54
N PRO A 41 -15.88 -20.78 1.82
CA PRO A 41 -15.44 -19.41 1.81
C PRO A 41 -15.57 -18.84 3.23
N GLY A 42 -14.44 -18.80 3.96
CA GLY A 42 -14.35 -18.03 5.18
C GLY A 42 -14.72 -16.58 4.87
N LYS A 43 -15.33 -15.85 5.82
CA LYS A 43 -15.64 -14.42 5.68
C LYS A 43 -14.40 -13.73 5.12
N THR A 44 -14.42 -13.35 3.85
CA THR A 44 -13.32 -12.67 3.20
C THR A 44 -13.12 -11.35 3.92
N ALA A 45 -11.99 -11.20 4.62
CA ALA A 45 -11.63 -9.96 5.28
C ALA A 45 -11.65 -8.82 4.24
N LEU A 46 -12.14 -7.66 4.62
CA LEU A 46 -12.14 -6.49 3.74
C LEU A 46 -11.00 -5.56 4.14
N PRO A 47 -10.41 -4.85 3.18
CA PRO A 47 -9.49 -3.76 3.48
C PRO A 47 -10.11 -2.73 4.41
N LYS A 48 -9.25 -1.92 5.04
CA LYS A 48 -9.61 -0.88 5.99
C LYS A 48 -9.22 0.48 5.42
N VAL A 49 -10.00 1.53 5.73
CA VAL A 49 -9.56 2.88 5.42
C VAL A 49 -8.45 3.30 6.38
N GLY A 50 -7.38 3.88 5.84
CA GLY A 50 -6.23 4.35 6.63
C GLY A 50 -5.66 5.67 6.13
N THR A 51 -4.62 6.15 6.80
CA THR A 51 -3.86 7.34 6.41
C THR A 51 -2.42 7.31 6.91
N GLN A 52 -1.58 8.19 6.36
CA GLN A 52 -0.20 8.45 6.82
C GLN A 52 0.05 9.94 7.12
N HIS A 53 -1.00 10.76 7.16
CA HIS A 53 -0.90 12.22 7.23
C HIS A 53 -1.07 12.75 8.66
N GLY A 54 -0.08 12.45 9.48
CA GLY A 54 0.03 13.01 10.82
C GLY A 54 -0.57 12.13 11.93
N SER A 55 -0.10 12.38 13.14
CA SER A 55 -0.50 11.65 14.35
C SER A 55 -0.51 12.54 15.59
N SER A 56 -0.72 13.87 15.42
CA SER A 56 -1.01 14.76 16.54
C SER A 56 -2.39 14.46 17.11
N ASP A 57 -2.62 14.83 18.38
CA ASP A 57 -3.93 14.59 19.03
C ASP A 57 -5.07 15.27 18.30
N GLU A 58 -4.85 16.45 17.72
CA GLU A 58 -5.82 17.15 16.89
C GLU A 58 -6.21 16.31 15.67
N ILE A 59 -5.19 15.83 14.93
CA ILE A 59 -5.40 15.00 13.74
C ILE A 59 -6.08 13.69 14.11
N LEU A 60 -5.66 13.04 15.19
CA LEU A 60 -6.26 11.77 15.64
C LEU A 60 -7.76 11.94 15.99
N ARG A 61 -8.16 13.04 16.62
CA ARG A 61 -9.59 13.35 16.87
C ARG A 61 -10.38 13.50 15.56
N VAL A 62 -9.82 14.19 14.57
CA VAL A 62 -10.47 14.36 13.25
C VAL A 62 -10.59 13.01 12.54
N LEU A 63 -9.54 12.20 12.54
CA LEU A 63 -9.55 10.87 11.92
C LEU A 63 -10.58 9.95 12.58
N ALA A 64 -10.63 9.92 13.91
CA ALA A 64 -11.64 9.16 14.65
C ALA A 64 -13.06 9.60 14.29
N ALA A 65 -13.34 10.91 14.22
CA ALA A 65 -14.64 11.46 13.84
C ALA A 65 -15.02 11.08 12.39
N LEU A 66 -14.04 11.03 11.46
CA LEU A 66 -14.25 10.59 10.09
C LEU A 66 -14.34 9.05 9.96
N GLY A 67 -14.08 8.30 11.05
CA GLY A 67 -14.04 6.83 11.04
C GLY A 67 -12.88 6.27 10.24
N VAL A 68 -11.72 6.95 10.28
CA VAL A 68 -10.44 6.48 9.78
C VAL A 68 -9.66 5.91 10.96
N ASN A 69 -9.77 4.61 11.17
CA ASN A 69 -9.35 3.97 12.43
C ASN A 69 -8.04 3.19 12.31
N ASN A 70 -7.28 3.41 11.25
CA ASN A 70 -6.00 2.75 11.00
C ASN A 70 -5.00 3.78 10.46
N ILE A 71 -3.79 3.82 11.01
CA ILE A 71 -2.76 4.76 10.52
C ILE A 71 -1.38 4.13 10.35
N CYS A 72 -0.63 4.68 9.40
CA CYS A 72 0.82 4.73 9.45
C CYS A 72 1.20 5.99 10.25
N GLY A 73 1.88 5.82 11.37
CA GLY A 73 2.27 6.93 12.25
C GLY A 73 3.33 7.84 11.62
N ALA A 74 3.61 8.95 12.30
CA ALA A 74 4.72 9.80 11.93
C ALA A 74 6.07 9.11 12.19
N LEU A 75 7.12 9.55 11.48
CA LEU A 75 8.49 9.10 11.72
C LEU A 75 8.89 9.44 13.17
N PRO A 76 9.30 8.44 13.97
CA PRO A 76 9.72 8.70 15.35
C PRO A 76 10.92 9.65 15.44
N SER A 77 11.95 9.38 14.65
CA SER A 77 13.16 10.19 14.52
C SER A 77 13.92 9.83 13.25
N GLU A 78 14.67 10.79 12.69
CA GLU A 78 15.54 10.59 11.52
C GLU A 78 16.76 9.72 11.81
N ARG A 79 17.05 9.44 13.09
CA ARG A 79 18.19 8.62 13.54
C ARG A 79 17.73 7.67 14.64
N LEU A 80 18.51 6.63 14.89
CA LEU A 80 18.31 5.76 16.04
C LEU A 80 18.63 6.54 17.32
N ASP A 81 17.59 6.89 18.06
CA ASP A 81 17.63 7.58 19.35
C ASP A 81 16.56 7.03 20.30
N ASP A 82 16.36 7.69 21.46
CA ASP A 82 15.39 7.29 22.48
C ASP A 82 13.94 7.21 21.99
N LYS A 83 13.59 7.91 20.89
CA LYS A 83 12.26 7.83 20.29
C LYS A 83 12.01 6.48 19.62
N TRP A 84 13.07 5.75 19.25
CA TRP A 84 13.03 4.39 18.76
C TRP A 84 13.14 3.33 19.86
N SER A 85 13.19 3.72 21.15
CA SER A 85 13.12 2.76 22.26
C SER A 85 11.77 2.07 22.30
N VAL A 86 11.76 0.85 22.85
CA VAL A 86 10.51 0.05 23.00
C VAL A 86 9.48 0.84 23.81
N GLU A 87 9.92 1.50 24.88
CA GLU A 87 9.07 2.30 25.77
C GLU A 87 8.42 3.48 25.03
N SER A 88 9.20 4.21 24.23
CA SER A 88 8.70 5.36 23.47
C SER A 88 7.73 4.95 22.37
N LEU A 89 8.03 3.88 21.64
CA LEU A 89 7.16 3.31 20.62
C LEU A 89 5.87 2.73 21.22
N THR A 90 5.96 2.09 22.39
CA THR A 90 4.77 1.59 23.11
C THR A 90 3.87 2.74 23.53
N ARG A 91 4.43 3.80 24.16
CA ARG A 91 3.66 5.00 24.50
C ARG A 91 3.02 5.65 23.27
N PHE A 92 3.73 5.70 22.15
CA PHE A 92 3.17 6.23 20.90
C PHE A 92 1.98 5.39 20.42
N ARG A 93 2.12 4.07 20.37
CA ARG A 93 1.03 3.15 20.01
C ARG A 93 -0.17 3.32 20.94
N GLU A 94 0.04 3.30 22.26
CA GLU A 94 -1.03 3.42 23.24
C GLU A 94 -1.75 4.79 23.15
N ARG A 95 -1.00 5.87 22.93
CA ARG A 95 -1.59 7.19 22.67
C ARG A 95 -2.48 7.18 21.43
N VAL A 96 -2.06 6.58 20.31
CA VAL A 96 -2.89 6.46 19.11
C VAL A 96 -4.13 5.61 19.41
N GLN A 97 -3.97 4.49 20.11
CA GLN A 97 -5.06 3.59 20.47
C GLN A 97 -6.09 4.23 21.41
N SER A 98 -5.70 5.19 22.26
CA SER A 98 -6.61 5.93 23.12
C SER A 98 -7.66 6.76 22.36
N PHE A 99 -7.42 7.03 21.06
CA PHE A 99 -8.40 7.66 20.16
C PHE A 99 -9.26 6.66 19.38
N GLY A 100 -9.19 5.35 19.69
CA GLY A 100 -9.88 4.30 18.94
C GLY A 100 -9.25 4.00 17.57
N ILE A 101 -7.98 4.37 17.38
CA ILE A 101 -7.23 4.22 16.13
C ILE A 101 -6.12 3.20 16.33
N GLN A 102 -5.89 2.33 15.33
CA GLN A 102 -4.79 1.37 15.35
C GLN A 102 -3.55 1.97 14.67
N LEU A 103 -2.40 1.81 15.31
CA LEU A 103 -1.10 2.11 14.72
C LEU A 103 -0.59 0.86 14.00
N ASP A 104 -0.87 0.78 12.70
CA ASP A 104 -0.57 -0.41 11.90
C ASP A 104 0.85 -0.39 11.32
N MET A 105 1.49 0.78 11.23
CA MET A 105 2.78 0.94 10.57
C MET A 105 3.51 2.20 11.05
N LEU A 106 4.84 2.18 10.95
CA LEU A 106 5.69 3.36 11.04
C LEU A 106 6.60 3.46 9.81
N PRO A 107 7.02 4.66 9.40
CA PRO A 107 8.10 4.82 8.43
C PRO A 107 9.46 4.59 9.10
N LEU A 108 10.39 3.95 8.37
CA LEU A 108 11.83 4.04 8.67
C LEU A 108 12.38 5.39 8.19
N PRO A 109 13.50 5.87 8.71
CA PRO A 109 14.21 7.05 8.21
C PRO A 109 14.92 6.74 6.87
N MET A 110 14.14 6.23 5.94
CA MET A 110 14.47 5.93 4.55
C MET A 110 13.32 6.41 3.68
N SER A 111 13.15 7.73 3.62
CA SER A 111 12.06 8.39 2.92
C SER A 111 12.27 8.40 1.39
N SER A 112 11.30 8.97 0.67
CA SER A 112 11.40 9.17 -0.78
C SER A 112 12.18 10.44 -1.17
N HIS A 113 13.02 10.97 -0.30
CA HIS A 113 13.83 12.13 -0.60
C HIS A 113 14.94 11.83 -1.63
N TYR A 114 15.37 12.90 -2.30
CA TYR A 114 16.57 12.85 -3.13
C TYR A 114 17.80 12.50 -2.26
N ILE A 115 18.77 11.78 -2.83
CA ILE A 115 19.86 11.15 -2.07
C ILE A 115 20.63 12.09 -1.11
N THR A 116 20.76 13.37 -1.45
CA THR A 116 21.42 14.35 -0.55
C THR A 116 20.56 14.79 0.63
N GLN A 117 19.27 14.50 0.60
CA GLN A 117 18.31 14.82 1.64
C GLN A 117 17.82 13.56 2.37
N ALA A 118 18.32 12.39 1.95
CA ALA A 118 17.97 11.12 2.57
C ALA A 118 18.54 11.05 3.99
N GLU A 119 17.80 10.46 4.91
CA GLU A 119 18.18 10.33 6.31
C GLU A 119 19.28 9.29 6.52
N MET A 120 19.28 8.23 5.71
CA MET A 120 20.27 7.13 5.69
C MET A 120 20.85 6.94 4.29
N PRO A 121 21.65 7.91 3.78
CA PRO A 121 22.06 7.90 2.38
C PRO A 121 23.07 6.79 2.06
N ASN A 122 23.87 6.35 3.05
CA ASN A 122 24.98 5.44 2.78
C ASN A 122 24.52 4.04 2.40
N VAL A 123 23.29 3.63 2.81
CA VAL A 123 22.65 2.38 2.33
C VAL A 123 22.61 2.40 0.81
N MET A 124 22.11 3.47 0.21
CA MET A 124 21.94 3.59 -1.24
C MET A 124 23.18 4.13 -1.96
N LEU A 125 24.10 4.81 -1.26
CA LEU A 125 25.43 5.17 -1.80
C LEU A 125 26.40 3.99 -1.79
N GLY A 126 26.14 2.96 -0.97
CA GLY A 126 27.02 1.79 -0.85
C GLY A 126 28.34 2.09 -0.12
N LYS A 127 28.37 3.09 0.77
CA LYS A 127 29.58 3.56 1.45
C LYS A 127 29.74 2.91 2.81
N SER A 128 30.62 1.90 2.92
CA SER A 128 31.02 1.32 4.21
C SER A 128 32.24 2.07 4.79
N PRO A 129 32.37 2.17 6.12
CA PRO A 129 31.56 1.48 7.15
C PRO A 129 30.20 2.13 7.48
N GLU A 130 29.91 3.32 6.99
CA GLU A 130 28.68 4.06 7.33
C GLU A 130 27.43 3.31 6.90
N ARG A 131 27.43 2.65 5.74
CA ARG A 131 26.35 1.78 5.26
C ARG A 131 26.02 0.69 6.27
N ASP A 132 27.06 0.04 6.81
CA ASP A 132 26.88 -1.07 7.75
C ASP A 132 26.26 -0.57 9.05
N LYS A 133 26.71 0.59 9.54
CA LYS A 133 26.14 1.23 10.73
C LYS A 133 24.66 1.61 10.52
N GLU A 134 24.31 2.25 9.39
CA GLU A 134 22.92 2.59 9.08
C GLU A 134 22.02 1.33 9.03
N ILE A 135 22.50 0.23 8.47
CA ILE A 135 21.77 -1.04 8.44
C ILE A 135 21.62 -1.64 9.83
N ASP A 136 22.64 -1.59 10.69
CA ASP A 136 22.56 -2.05 12.07
C ASP A 136 21.56 -1.22 12.90
N ASP A 137 21.50 0.08 12.67
CA ASP A 137 20.52 0.99 13.25
C ASP A 137 19.10 0.58 12.80
N VAL A 138 18.88 0.29 11.51
CA VAL A 138 17.60 -0.23 10.98
C VAL A 138 17.25 -1.56 11.62
N CYS A 139 18.18 -2.50 11.77
CA CYS A 139 17.94 -3.76 12.45
C CYS A 139 17.48 -3.56 13.90
N THR A 140 18.04 -2.57 14.59
CA THR A 140 17.62 -2.21 15.96
C THR A 140 16.22 -1.59 15.96
N MET A 141 15.90 -0.70 15.01
CA MET A 141 14.54 -0.15 14.84
C MET A 141 13.51 -1.25 14.57
N ILE A 142 13.84 -2.26 13.75
CA ILE A 142 12.98 -3.42 13.49
C ILE A 142 12.67 -4.17 14.78
N ARG A 143 13.70 -4.54 15.57
CA ARG A 143 13.54 -5.26 16.85
C ARG A 143 12.67 -4.47 17.82
N ASN A 144 12.93 -3.19 17.98
CA ASN A 144 12.22 -2.35 18.95
C ASN A 144 10.76 -2.11 18.52
N THR A 145 10.50 -1.92 17.22
CA THR A 145 9.15 -1.76 16.67
C THR A 145 8.31 -3.02 16.89
N ALA A 146 8.88 -4.19 16.61
CA ALA A 146 8.21 -5.48 16.85
C ALA A 146 7.89 -5.68 18.33
N ARG A 147 8.86 -5.42 19.23
CA ARG A 147 8.69 -5.54 20.69
C ARG A 147 7.67 -4.54 21.24
N ALA A 148 7.52 -3.37 20.62
CA ALA A 148 6.47 -2.42 20.94
C ALA A 148 5.08 -2.83 20.41
N GLY A 149 4.96 -3.96 19.69
CA GLY A 149 3.70 -4.48 19.17
C GLY A 149 3.17 -3.72 17.95
N ILE A 150 4.03 -3.03 17.18
CA ILE A 150 3.69 -2.38 15.92
C ILE A 150 4.04 -3.34 14.79
N PRO A 151 3.08 -3.71 13.90
CA PRO A 151 3.23 -4.88 13.04
C PRO A 151 4.04 -4.66 11.75
N ALA A 152 4.33 -3.40 11.37
CA ALA A 152 4.99 -3.13 10.10
C ALA A 152 5.84 -1.86 10.11
N LEU A 153 6.86 -1.85 9.25
CA LEU A 153 7.65 -0.69 8.88
C LEU A 153 7.60 -0.48 7.37
N LYS A 154 7.48 0.78 6.92
CA LYS A 154 7.62 1.14 5.51
C LYS A 154 8.91 1.90 5.25
N TYR A 155 9.43 1.79 4.02
CA TYR A 155 10.66 2.47 3.61
C TYR A 155 10.75 2.63 2.10
N ASN A 156 11.70 3.43 1.64
CA ASN A 156 12.04 3.60 0.24
C ASN A 156 13.51 3.24 0.00
N MET A 157 13.82 2.80 -1.21
CA MET A 157 15.18 2.61 -1.69
C MET A 157 15.36 3.42 -2.98
N THR A 158 15.58 4.71 -2.84
CA THR A 158 15.68 5.65 -3.97
C THR A 158 16.98 6.44 -3.94
N LEU A 159 17.43 6.85 -5.13
CA LEU A 159 18.53 7.80 -5.32
C LEU A 159 18.03 9.12 -5.94
N LEU A 160 16.92 9.04 -6.67
CA LEU A 160 16.38 10.18 -7.44
C LEU A 160 15.37 11.02 -6.66
N GLY A 161 14.82 10.47 -5.56
CA GLY A 161 13.62 11.05 -4.98
C GLY A 161 12.42 10.92 -5.91
N VAL A 162 11.40 11.76 -5.69
CA VAL A 162 10.21 11.83 -6.52
C VAL A 162 10.40 12.90 -7.60
N VAL A 163 10.54 12.46 -8.85
CA VAL A 163 10.76 13.36 -9.99
C VAL A 163 9.43 13.78 -10.60
N ARG A 164 9.22 15.10 -10.74
CA ARG A 164 8.00 15.67 -11.38
C ARG A 164 8.38 16.76 -12.38
N THR A 165 7.48 17.02 -13.31
CA THR A 165 7.54 18.15 -14.26
C THR A 165 6.56 19.25 -13.82
N GLN A 166 6.32 20.24 -14.70
CA GLN A 166 5.35 21.28 -14.39
C GLN A 166 3.96 20.67 -14.12
N PRO A 167 3.30 21.05 -13.03
CA PRO A 167 1.95 20.59 -12.72
C PRO A 167 0.97 20.91 -13.84
N SER A 168 -0.02 20.06 -14.04
CA SER A 168 -1.15 20.31 -14.93
C SER A 168 -2.37 20.80 -14.17
N THR A 169 -3.28 21.48 -14.87
CA THR A 169 -4.56 21.91 -14.31
C THR A 169 -5.59 20.79 -14.52
N GLY A 170 -6.27 20.43 -13.46
CA GLY A 170 -7.33 19.42 -13.44
C GLY A 170 -8.71 19.98 -13.17
N ARG A 171 -9.61 19.13 -12.73
CA ARG A 171 -11.01 19.45 -12.40
C ARG A 171 -11.08 20.62 -11.41
N GLY A 172 -11.95 21.61 -11.71
CA GLY A 172 -12.17 22.76 -10.84
C GLY A 172 -10.97 23.70 -10.68
N GLY A 173 -9.96 23.61 -11.55
CA GLY A 173 -8.72 24.38 -11.44
C GLY A 173 -7.70 23.79 -10.45
N ALA A 174 -7.93 22.59 -9.93
CA ALA A 174 -6.96 21.91 -9.05
C ALA A 174 -5.64 21.65 -9.78
N ARG A 175 -4.54 21.71 -9.01
CA ARG A 175 -3.19 21.39 -9.52
C ARG A 175 -2.92 19.90 -9.35
N TYR A 176 -2.66 19.23 -10.48
CA TYR A 176 -2.28 17.82 -10.51
C TYR A 176 -0.76 17.68 -10.59
N SER A 177 -0.18 16.92 -9.67
CA SER A 177 1.21 16.48 -9.74
C SER A 177 1.39 15.69 -11.05
N THR A 178 2.39 16.07 -11.84
CA THR A 178 2.49 15.61 -13.24
C THR A 178 3.93 15.22 -13.55
N PHE A 179 4.10 14.14 -14.29
CA PHE A 179 5.36 13.77 -14.88
C PHE A 179 5.19 13.52 -16.37
N SER A 180 6.06 14.15 -17.18
CA SER A 180 6.21 13.86 -18.60
C SER A 180 7.69 13.78 -18.91
N TYR A 181 8.17 12.58 -19.27
CA TYR A 181 9.58 12.37 -19.57
C TYR A 181 10.04 13.28 -20.74
N ALA A 182 9.19 13.49 -21.73
CA ALA A 182 9.47 14.39 -22.85
C ALA A 182 9.67 15.85 -22.43
N LYS A 183 9.04 16.28 -21.32
CA LYS A 183 9.17 17.64 -20.75
C LYS A 183 10.21 17.73 -19.64
N ALA A 184 10.70 16.60 -19.15
CA ALA A 184 11.78 16.55 -18.17
C ALA A 184 13.10 17.03 -18.82
N LYS A 185 14.04 17.48 -17.99
CA LYS A 185 15.38 17.84 -18.48
C LYS A 185 16.05 16.62 -19.10
N GLN A 186 16.34 16.67 -20.39
CA GLN A 186 16.84 15.50 -21.16
C GLN A 186 18.30 15.17 -20.86
N ASP A 187 19.10 16.16 -20.44
CA ASP A 187 20.49 16.01 -20.03
C ASP A 187 20.69 16.60 -18.62
N PRO A 188 20.15 15.95 -17.60
CA PRO A 188 20.34 16.39 -16.23
C PRO A 188 21.72 15.96 -15.71
N PRO A 189 22.35 16.71 -14.78
CA PRO A 189 23.60 16.28 -14.15
C PRO A 189 23.38 14.96 -13.40
N LEU A 190 24.44 14.19 -13.26
CA LEU A 190 24.45 12.96 -12.45
C LEU A 190 23.99 13.27 -11.02
N THR A 191 23.52 12.25 -10.32
CA THR A 191 23.34 12.33 -8.87
C THR A 191 24.73 12.27 -8.18
N GLU A 192 24.78 12.57 -6.89
CA GLU A 192 25.97 12.45 -6.05
C GLU A 192 26.45 11.00 -5.90
N ALA A 193 25.60 10.04 -6.25
CA ALA A 193 25.96 8.63 -6.33
C ALA A 193 26.78 8.30 -7.59
N GLY A 194 26.91 9.25 -8.53
CA GLY A 194 27.49 9.02 -9.85
C GLY A 194 26.64 8.09 -10.72
N PRO A 195 27.23 7.44 -11.73
CA PRO A 195 26.55 6.42 -12.51
C PRO A 195 26.21 5.19 -11.66
N VAL A 196 24.93 4.82 -11.63
CA VAL A 196 24.43 3.63 -10.93
C VAL A 196 23.68 2.73 -11.92
N PRO A 197 24.42 1.81 -12.57
CA PRO A 197 23.80 0.80 -13.44
C PRO A 197 22.93 -0.16 -12.64
N ALA A 198 22.09 -0.92 -13.32
CA ALA A 198 21.11 -1.80 -12.68
C ALA A 198 21.76 -2.83 -11.73
N ASP A 199 22.88 -3.42 -12.12
CA ASP A 199 23.56 -4.43 -11.30
C ASP A 199 24.08 -3.84 -9.98
N LEU A 200 24.66 -2.65 -10.02
CA LEU A 200 25.09 -1.95 -8.81
C LEU A 200 23.90 -1.55 -7.93
N TYR A 201 22.79 -1.16 -8.52
CA TYR A 201 21.57 -0.86 -7.75
C TYR A 201 21.04 -2.14 -7.07
N TRP A 202 20.99 -3.25 -7.80
CA TRP A 202 20.57 -4.54 -7.23
C TRP A 202 21.55 -5.06 -6.16
N GLU A 203 22.86 -4.82 -6.29
CA GLU A 203 23.83 -5.13 -5.25
C GLU A 203 23.46 -4.41 -3.94
N ARG A 204 23.23 -3.10 -4.01
CA ARG A 204 22.87 -2.28 -2.83
C ARG A 204 21.57 -2.74 -2.18
N ILE A 205 20.56 -3.06 -2.98
CA ILE A 205 19.31 -3.63 -2.50
C ILE A 205 19.56 -4.99 -1.82
N SER A 206 20.26 -5.89 -2.46
CA SER A 206 20.52 -7.23 -1.93
C SER A 206 21.34 -7.16 -0.63
N TYR A 207 22.35 -6.30 -0.60
CA TYR A 207 23.17 -6.08 0.58
C TYR A 207 22.35 -5.63 1.80
N PHE A 208 21.40 -4.73 1.59
CA PHE A 208 20.45 -4.29 2.63
C PHE A 208 19.51 -5.43 3.05
N LEU A 209 18.84 -6.07 2.08
CA LEU A 209 17.87 -7.12 2.34
C LEU A 209 18.48 -8.34 3.04
N ASP A 210 19.73 -8.70 2.69
CA ASP A 210 20.44 -9.81 3.29
C ASP A 210 20.63 -9.67 4.81
N ARG A 211 20.61 -8.43 5.32
CA ARG A 211 20.77 -8.12 6.74
C ARG A 211 19.44 -7.87 7.44
N VAL A 212 18.52 -7.13 6.82
CA VAL A 212 17.29 -6.70 7.50
C VAL A 212 16.17 -7.75 7.46
N VAL A 213 16.07 -8.54 6.36
CA VAL A 213 15.00 -9.53 6.21
C VAL A 213 15.10 -10.67 7.23
N PRO A 214 16.28 -11.23 7.56
CA PRO A 214 16.40 -12.20 8.65
C PRO A 214 15.89 -11.66 9.98
N VAL A 215 16.22 -10.41 10.34
CA VAL A 215 15.76 -9.77 11.58
C VAL A 215 14.24 -9.57 11.56
N ALA A 216 13.69 -9.10 10.45
CA ALA A 216 12.24 -8.94 10.29
C ALA A 216 11.52 -10.28 10.39
N ASN A 217 12.08 -11.34 9.84
CA ASN A 217 11.53 -12.70 9.91
C ASN A 217 11.55 -13.26 11.35
N GLU A 218 12.66 -13.10 12.07
CA GLU A 218 12.80 -13.50 13.47
C GLU A 218 11.74 -12.82 14.36
N HIS A 219 11.56 -11.52 14.17
CA HIS A 219 10.64 -10.71 14.97
C HIS A 219 9.22 -10.61 14.40
N LYS A 220 8.91 -11.30 13.30
CA LYS A 220 7.60 -11.32 12.62
C LYS A 220 7.06 -9.94 12.30
N LEU A 221 7.95 -9.03 11.85
CA LEU A 221 7.63 -7.67 11.49
C LEU A 221 7.66 -7.49 9.97
N ARG A 222 6.60 -6.92 9.40
CA ARG A 222 6.50 -6.69 7.96
C ARG A 222 7.34 -5.50 7.53
N LEU A 223 8.24 -5.71 6.56
CA LEU A 223 9.01 -4.66 5.88
C LEU A 223 8.38 -4.35 4.53
N ALA A 224 7.86 -3.15 4.38
CA ALA A 224 7.07 -2.68 3.26
C ALA A 224 7.83 -1.64 2.43
N CYS A 225 8.47 -2.07 1.33
CA CYS A 225 9.19 -1.17 0.43
C CYS A 225 8.23 -0.48 -0.54
N HIS A 226 8.38 0.85 -0.69
CA HIS A 226 7.66 1.63 -1.70
C HIS A 226 8.34 1.49 -3.07
N PRO A 227 7.58 1.38 -4.18
CA PRO A 227 8.14 1.43 -5.53
C PRO A 227 8.87 2.75 -5.81
N GLN A 228 9.78 2.77 -6.78
CA GLN A 228 10.38 4.02 -7.25
C GLN A 228 9.35 4.85 -8.02
N ASP A 229 9.21 6.10 -7.62
CA ASP A 229 8.28 7.08 -8.21
C ASP A 229 9.04 8.28 -8.83
N PRO A 230 8.89 8.48 -10.14
CA PRO A 230 8.33 7.58 -11.14
C PRO A 230 9.33 6.54 -11.63
N GLY A 231 8.85 5.54 -12.38
CA GLY A 231 9.71 4.70 -13.23
C GLY A 231 10.34 5.52 -14.35
N MET A 232 11.56 5.13 -14.76
CA MET A 232 12.31 5.78 -15.84
C MET A 232 12.59 4.78 -16.96
N PRO A 233 12.93 5.25 -18.18
CA PRO A 233 13.29 4.35 -19.28
C PRO A 233 14.41 3.37 -18.87
N GLU A 234 14.21 2.08 -19.09
CA GLU A 234 15.16 1.04 -18.67
C GLU A 234 16.53 1.18 -19.36
N ASP A 235 16.53 1.58 -20.64
CA ASP A 235 17.74 1.75 -21.45
C ASP A 235 18.59 2.95 -21.02
N LYS A 236 17.96 4.04 -20.58
CA LYS A 236 18.62 5.30 -20.23
C LYS A 236 18.70 5.57 -18.74
N GLY A 237 17.64 5.23 -17.98
CA GLY A 237 17.49 5.69 -16.61
C GLY A 237 17.30 7.22 -16.54
N TYR A 238 17.71 7.82 -15.45
CA TYR A 238 17.67 9.29 -15.25
C TYR A 238 18.82 9.71 -14.32
N ARG A 239 19.51 10.82 -14.63
CA ARG A 239 20.65 11.33 -13.84
C ARG A 239 21.72 10.27 -13.55
N GLY A 240 21.97 9.37 -14.51
CA GLY A 240 22.92 8.26 -14.37
C GLY A 240 22.40 7.05 -13.58
N VAL A 241 21.17 7.08 -13.09
CA VAL A 241 20.58 6.03 -12.25
C VAL A 241 19.58 5.19 -13.03
N LYS A 242 19.76 3.86 -12.98
CA LYS A 242 18.77 2.88 -13.47
C LYS A 242 17.75 2.59 -12.36
N THR A 243 16.50 3.02 -12.52
CA THR A 243 15.46 2.88 -11.50
C THR A 243 14.88 1.47 -11.47
N VAL A 244 15.59 0.51 -10.88
CA VAL A 244 15.21 -0.91 -10.91
C VAL A 244 13.88 -1.22 -10.21
N LEU A 245 13.45 -0.41 -9.24
CA LEU A 245 12.14 -0.51 -8.58
C LEU A 245 11.05 0.31 -9.28
N GLY A 246 11.33 0.86 -10.44
CA GLY A 246 10.41 1.66 -11.25
C GLY A 246 9.70 0.86 -12.35
N SER A 247 9.66 -0.46 -12.26
CA SER A 247 8.94 -1.33 -13.18
C SER A 247 8.31 -2.51 -12.44
N VAL A 248 7.22 -3.07 -13.00
CA VAL A 248 6.57 -4.27 -12.45
C VAL A 248 7.54 -5.46 -12.42
N ALA A 249 8.40 -5.60 -13.43
CA ALA A 249 9.42 -6.64 -13.47
C ALA A 249 10.43 -6.48 -12.33
N GLY A 250 10.87 -5.25 -12.08
CA GLY A 250 11.76 -4.93 -10.95
C GLY A 250 11.13 -5.23 -9.60
N LEU A 251 9.85 -4.89 -9.40
CA LEU A 251 9.12 -5.21 -8.17
C LEU A 251 8.98 -6.72 -7.97
N LYS A 252 8.73 -7.49 -9.04
CA LYS A 252 8.70 -8.96 -8.98
C LYS A 252 10.05 -9.53 -8.54
N ARG A 253 11.15 -9.03 -9.12
CA ARG A 253 12.52 -9.41 -8.71
C ARG A 253 12.77 -9.03 -7.24
N PHE A 254 12.40 -7.82 -6.83
CA PHE A 254 12.60 -7.33 -5.47
C PHE A 254 11.99 -8.26 -4.42
N VAL A 255 10.71 -8.64 -4.56
CA VAL A 255 10.06 -9.51 -3.58
C VAL A 255 10.55 -10.95 -3.59
N SER A 256 11.31 -11.37 -4.61
CA SER A 256 11.94 -12.67 -4.70
C SER A 256 13.34 -12.73 -4.05
N ILE A 257 13.97 -11.56 -3.81
CA ILE A 257 15.23 -11.49 -3.09
C ILE A 257 14.94 -11.74 -1.60
N ARG A 258 15.58 -12.75 -0.99
CA ARG A 258 15.34 -13.14 0.39
C ARG A 258 13.84 -13.35 0.68
N GLU A 259 13.22 -14.29 -0.05
CA GLU A 259 11.80 -14.64 0.09
C GLU A 259 11.42 -14.84 1.57
N SER A 260 10.42 -14.09 2.02
CA SER A 260 9.92 -14.13 3.40
C SER A 260 8.48 -13.61 3.45
N PRO A 261 7.62 -14.13 4.33
CA PRO A 261 6.29 -13.56 4.58
C PRO A 261 6.34 -12.17 5.23
N TYR A 262 7.52 -11.71 5.62
CA TYR A 262 7.75 -10.39 6.23
C TYR A 262 8.48 -9.41 5.32
N HIS A 263 8.77 -9.80 4.08
CA HIS A 263 9.35 -8.96 3.04
C HIS A 263 8.35 -8.77 1.90
N GLY A 264 7.97 -7.52 1.65
CA GLY A 264 6.94 -7.18 0.65
C GLY A 264 6.89 -5.68 0.33
N LEU A 265 5.74 -5.22 -0.09
CA LEU A 265 5.55 -3.88 -0.65
C LEU A 265 4.62 -3.00 0.20
N ASN A 266 5.01 -1.77 0.36
CA ASN A 266 4.09 -0.65 0.48
C ASN A 266 3.59 -0.37 -0.94
N PHE A 267 2.55 -1.08 -1.36
CA PHE A 267 2.06 -1.10 -2.74
C PHE A 267 1.37 0.22 -3.08
N CYS A 268 2.14 1.18 -3.60
CA CYS A 268 1.54 2.40 -4.13
C CYS A 268 0.86 2.08 -5.47
N GLN A 269 -0.47 1.92 -5.46
CA GLN A 269 -1.25 1.64 -6.66
C GLN A 269 -1.03 2.71 -7.72
N GLY A 270 -0.98 3.99 -7.33
CA GLY A 270 -0.71 5.08 -8.26
C GLY A 270 0.65 4.92 -8.93
N THR A 271 1.73 4.76 -8.15
CA THR A 271 3.08 4.58 -8.70
C THR A 271 3.20 3.32 -9.58
N VAL A 272 2.52 2.22 -9.21
CA VAL A 272 2.50 1.03 -10.06
C VAL A 272 1.70 1.29 -11.35
N ALA A 273 0.59 2.02 -11.28
CA ALA A 273 -0.17 2.43 -12.46
C ALA A 273 0.67 3.30 -13.41
N GLU A 274 1.53 4.18 -12.87
CA GLU A 274 2.50 5.00 -13.62
C GLU A 274 3.55 4.18 -14.40
N MET A 275 3.73 2.89 -14.08
CA MET A 275 4.64 1.98 -14.80
C MET A 275 4.00 1.31 -16.01
N LEU A 276 2.67 1.47 -16.21
CA LEU A 276 1.89 0.71 -17.16
C LEU A 276 1.58 1.53 -18.44
N GLN A 277 1.37 0.84 -19.55
CA GLN A 277 0.95 1.48 -20.81
C GLN A 277 -0.57 1.72 -20.86
N ASP A 278 -1.34 0.82 -20.23
CA ASP A 278 -2.80 0.94 -20.06
C ASP A 278 -3.16 0.66 -18.59
N PRO A 279 -2.98 1.66 -17.70
CA PRO A 279 -3.25 1.50 -16.27
C PRO A 279 -4.65 0.99 -15.96
N GLY A 280 -5.65 1.43 -16.74
CA GLY A 280 -7.04 1.05 -16.56
C GLY A 280 -7.33 -0.44 -16.80
N LYS A 281 -6.45 -1.15 -17.48
CA LYS A 281 -6.58 -2.59 -17.72
C LYS A 281 -5.55 -3.42 -16.98
N GLU A 282 -4.29 -2.98 -17.00
CA GLU A 282 -3.17 -3.80 -16.55
C GLU A 282 -3.03 -3.89 -15.03
N ILE A 283 -3.43 -2.84 -14.29
CA ILE A 283 -3.22 -2.74 -12.84
C ILE A 283 -3.84 -3.92 -12.07
N PHE A 284 -4.98 -4.41 -12.50
CA PHE A 284 -5.71 -5.50 -11.83
C PHE A 284 -4.91 -6.81 -11.83
N GLY A 285 -4.23 -7.11 -12.94
CA GLY A 285 -3.32 -8.25 -13.05
C GLY A 285 -2.12 -8.13 -12.12
N VAL A 286 -1.60 -6.91 -11.96
CA VAL A 286 -0.46 -6.63 -11.05
C VAL A 286 -0.87 -6.79 -9.59
N ILE A 287 -2.06 -6.27 -9.22
CA ILE A 287 -2.62 -6.44 -7.86
C ILE A 287 -2.79 -7.94 -7.54
N ARG A 288 -3.37 -8.73 -8.47
CA ARG A 288 -3.51 -10.19 -8.29
C ARG A 288 -2.16 -10.86 -8.09
N TYR A 289 -1.17 -10.55 -8.93
CA TYR A 289 0.15 -11.15 -8.84
C TYR A 289 0.78 -11.02 -7.44
N PHE A 290 0.82 -9.80 -6.89
CA PHE A 290 1.41 -9.54 -5.58
C PHE A 290 0.48 -9.94 -4.42
N GLY A 291 -0.83 -9.79 -4.58
CA GLY A 291 -1.82 -10.12 -3.56
C GLY A 291 -1.91 -11.63 -3.30
N GLU A 292 -1.97 -12.47 -4.33
CA GLU A 292 -1.96 -13.93 -4.21
C GLU A 292 -0.70 -14.45 -3.50
N ARG A 293 0.42 -13.76 -3.70
CA ARG A 293 1.71 -14.05 -3.05
C ARG A 293 1.86 -13.43 -1.68
N LYS A 294 0.81 -12.73 -1.18
CA LYS A 294 0.82 -12.04 0.12
C LYS A 294 1.98 -11.05 0.29
N LYS A 295 2.32 -10.34 -0.81
CA LYS A 295 3.41 -9.35 -0.83
C LYS A 295 2.92 -7.90 -0.71
N ILE A 296 1.61 -7.67 -0.56
CA ILE A 296 1.01 -6.35 -0.34
C ILE A 296 0.80 -6.17 1.17
N PHE A 297 1.56 -5.27 1.81
CA PHE A 297 1.48 -5.01 3.25
C PHE A 297 0.76 -3.72 3.59
N ASN A 298 0.75 -2.77 2.65
CA ASN A 298 0.00 -1.53 2.69
C ASN A 298 -0.34 -1.10 1.26
N VAL A 299 -1.40 -0.32 1.08
CA VAL A 299 -1.80 0.21 -0.22
C VAL A 299 -1.96 1.72 -0.16
N HIS A 300 -1.19 2.43 -0.99
CA HIS A 300 -1.52 3.79 -1.38
C HIS A 300 -2.57 3.73 -2.50
N PHE A 301 -3.83 3.92 -2.12
CA PHE A 301 -4.98 3.76 -3.00
C PHE A 301 -5.25 5.04 -3.79
N ARG A 302 -4.29 5.40 -4.63
CA ARG A 302 -4.23 6.59 -5.46
C ARG A 302 -4.58 6.27 -6.91
N ASN A 303 -5.22 7.22 -7.60
CA ASN A 303 -5.55 7.14 -9.02
C ASN A 303 -4.67 8.08 -9.84
N ILE A 304 -4.48 7.75 -11.08
CA ILE A 304 -3.74 8.55 -12.06
C ILE A 304 -4.50 8.60 -13.39
N SER A 305 -4.16 9.56 -14.26
CA SER A 305 -4.53 9.56 -15.66
C SER A 305 -3.27 9.66 -16.51
N GLY A 306 -3.21 8.88 -17.58
CA GLY A 306 -2.06 8.78 -18.47
C GLY A 306 -1.43 7.39 -18.48
N ARG A 307 -0.12 7.34 -18.69
CA ARG A 307 0.61 6.08 -18.88
C ARG A 307 2.07 6.22 -18.50
N PHE A 308 2.83 5.15 -18.61
CA PHE A 308 4.26 5.16 -18.39
C PHE A 308 4.94 6.34 -19.11
N LEU A 309 5.74 7.10 -18.38
CA LEU A 309 6.47 8.28 -18.79
C LEU A 309 5.63 9.53 -19.11
N ASP A 310 4.31 9.48 -19.04
CA ASP A 310 3.44 10.64 -19.25
C ASP A 310 2.12 10.50 -18.51
N PHE A 311 2.06 11.00 -17.28
CA PHE A 311 0.92 10.84 -16.37
C PHE A 311 0.70 12.08 -15.49
N ARG A 312 -0.46 12.12 -14.87
CA ARG A 312 -0.81 13.07 -13.81
C ARG A 312 -1.56 12.35 -12.68
N GLU A 313 -1.31 12.78 -11.46
CA GLU A 313 -2.01 12.29 -10.28
C GLU A 313 -3.34 13.03 -10.15
N THR A 314 -4.44 12.30 -10.15
CA THR A 314 -5.79 12.85 -10.18
C THR A 314 -6.48 12.73 -8.83
N PHE A 315 -7.71 13.26 -8.72
CA PHE A 315 -8.60 12.83 -7.65
C PHE A 315 -8.86 11.33 -7.76
N ILE A 316 -9.22 10.71 -6.65
CA ILE A 316 -9.44 9.25 -6.58
C ILE A 316 -10.51 8.77 -7.57
N ASP A 317 -11.47 9.62 -7.91
CA ASP A 317 -12.60 9.36 -8.80
C ASP A 317 -12.39 9.88 -10.26
N ASP A 318 -11.24 10.49 -10.57
CA ASP A 318 -11.00 11.22 -11.82
C ASP A 318 -9.78 10.69 -12.61
N GLY A 319 -9.43 9.43 -12.40
CA GLY A 319 -8.33 8.76 -13.09
C GLY A 319 -8.78 7.60 -13.97
N ASP A 320 -7.80 6.95 -14.59
CA ASP A 320 -8.04 5.89 -15.57
C ASP A 320 -8.32 4.53 -14.92
N VAL A 321 -8.02 4.37 -13.62
CA VAL A 321 -8.26 3.12 -12.88
C VAL A 321 -9.67 3.10 -12.30
N ASP A 322 -10.44 2.04 -12.60
CA ASP A 322 -11.69 1.74 -11.88
C ASP A 322 -11.38 1.34 -10.44
N MET A 323 -11.58 2.28 -9.51
CA MET A 323 -11.25 2.08 -8.09
C MET A 323 -12.15 1.06 -7.40
N LEU A 324 -13.40 0.90 -7.86
CA LEU A 324 -14.29 -0.16 -7.32
C LEU A 324 -13.81 -1.54 -7.78
N HIS A 325 -13.42 -1.67 -9.03
CA HIS A 325 -12.83 -2.92 -9.52
C HIS A 325 -11.50 -3.23 -8.80
N ALA A 326 -10.62 -2.25 -8.63
CA ALA A 326 -9.39 -2.42 -7.86
C ALA A 326 -9.67 -2.92 -6.44
N LEU A 327 -10.64 -2.31 -5.72
CA LEU A 327 -11.06 -2.77 -4.40
C LEU A 327 -11.54 -4.22 -4.40
N ARG A 328 -12.33 -4.62 -5.41
CA ARG A 328 -12.78 -6.01 -5.56
C ARG A 328 -11.60 -6.96 -5.71
N VAL A 329 -10.61 -6.60 -6.54
CA VAL A 329 -9.40 -7.41 -6.74
C VAL A 329 -8.58 -7.53 -5.45
N TYR A 330 -8.40 -6.46 -4.67
CA TYR A 330 -7.77 -6.54 -3.34
C TYR A 330 -8.53 -7.50 -2.42
N SER A 331 -9.85 -7.46 -2.45
CA SER A 331 -10.70 -8.36 -1.65
C SER A 331 -10.62 -9.82 -2.14
N GLU A 332 -10.58 -10.06 -3.45
CA GLU A 332 -10.43 -11.39 -4.07
C GLU A 332 -9.14 -12.06 -3.63
N VAL A 333 -8.02 -11.33 -3.59
CA VAL A 333 -6.72 -11.86 -3.15
C VAL A 333 -6.59 -11.93 -1.61
N GLY A 334 -7.64 -11.53 -0.88
CA GLY A 334 -7.69 -11.59 0.58
C GLY A 334 -6.80 -10.54 1.25
N TYR A 335 -6.63 -9.37 0.66
CA TYR A 335 -5.97 -8.24 1.30
C TYR A 335 -6.92 -7.61 2.33
N ASP A 336 -6.45 -7.45 3.57
CA ASP A 336 -7.20 -6.93 4.72
C ASP A 336 -6.51 -5.73 5.41
N GLY A 337 -5.45 -5.22 4.79
CA GLY A 337 -4.69 -4.08 5.28
C GLY A 337 -5.32 -2.72 4.97
N MET A 338 -4.55 -1.66 5.16
CA MET A 338 -5.00 -0.28 4.91
C MET A 338 -5.06 0.05 3.41
N LEU A 339 -6.14 0.71 3.01
CA LEU A 339 -6.23 1.53 1.80
C LEU A 339 -6.15 2.98 2.24
N MET A 340 -5.13 3.71 1.80
CA MET A 340 -4.94 5.09 2.20
C MET A 340 -4.68 6.02 1.02
N PRO A 341 -5.14 7.27 1.04
CA PRO A 341 -4.64 8.28 0.14
C PRO A 341 -3.16 8.49 0.42
N ASP A 342 -2.36 8.58 -0.64
CA ASP A 342 -0.95 8.94 -0.55
C ASP A 342 -0.81 10.45 -0.56
N HIS A 343 -1.21 11.06 -1.66
CA HIS A 343 -1.47 12.49 -1.77
C HIS A 343 -2.76 12.74 -2.52
N VAL A 344 -3.16 14.01 -2.53
CA VAL A 344 -4.37 14.49 -3.19
C VAL A 344 -4.02 15.72 -4.04
N PRO A 345 -4.78 16.03 -5.10
CA PRO A 345 -4.61 17.25 -5.85
C PRO A 345 -4.69 18.49 -4.96
N GLN A 346 -3.90 19.51 -5.31
CA GLN A 346 -3.93 20.78 -4.60
C GLN A 346 -5.10 21.63 -5.07
N ILE A 347 -5.95 22.04 -4.14
CA ILE A 347 -7.12 22.89 -4.40
C ILE A 347 -6.86 24.28 -3.80
N ALA A 348 -7.11 25.33 -4.55
CA ALA A 348 -7.02 26.68 -3.99
C ALA A 348 -8.00 26.86 -2.82
N GLY A 349 -7.53 27.32 -1.68
CA GLY A 349 -8.34 27.47 -0.46
C GLY A 349 -8.47 26.20 0.40
N ASP A 350 -7.85 25.08 0.02
CA ASP A 350 -7.74 23.88 0.85
C ASP A 350 -6.32 23.71 1.40
N GLU A 351 -6.01 24.48 2.42
CA GLU A 351 -4.69 24.44 3.05
C GLU A 351 -4.39 23.07 3.68
N GLY A 352 -3.25 22.49 3.26
CA GLY A 352 -2.84 21.14 3.70
C GLY A 352 -3.68 20.01 3.12
N GLY A 353 -4.56 20.28 2.15
CA GLY A 353 -5.37 19.26 1.48
C GLY A 353 -6.44 18.62 2.37
N LYS A 354 -6.84 19.27 3.46
CA LYS A 354 -7.75 18.70 4.47
C LYS A 354 -9.09 18.25 3.90
N GLN A 355 -9.69 19.08 3.02
CA GLN A 355 -10.97 18.77 2.38
C GLN A 355 -10.79 17.66 1.33
N ALA A 356 -9.73 17.72 0.54
CA ALA A 356 -9.41 16.71 -0.47
C ALA A 356 -9.11 15.34 0.18
N PHE A 357 -8.41 15.30 1.32
CA PHE A 357 -8.22 14.08 2.10
C PHE A 357 -9.53 13.56 2.67
N ALA A 358 -10.36 14.41 3.28
CA ALA A 358 -11.67 14.02 3.82
C ALA A 358 -12.58 13.45 2.72
N TYR A 359 -12.59 14.07 1.54
CA TYR A 359 -13.28 13.57 0.35
C TYR A 359 -12.79 12.16 -0.01
N THR A 360 -11.47 11.96 -0.08
CA THR A 360 -10.87 10.66 -0.44
C THR A 360 -11.20 9.59 0.61
N PHE A 361 -11.15 9.89 1.91
CA PHE A 361 -11.56 8.96 2.95
C PHE A 361 -13.04 8.57 2.80
N GLY A 362 -13.93 9.54 2.54
CA GLY A 362 -15.34 9.30 2.29
C GLY A 362 -15.56 8.39 1.09
N TYR A 363 -14.85 8.62 0.00
CA TYR A 363 -14.91 7.81 -1.21
C TYR A 363 -14.47 6.36 -0.96
N ILE A 364 -13.32 6.14 -0.31
CA ILE A 364 -12.83 4.80 0.05
C ILE A 364 -13.86 4.07 0.94
N LYS A 365 -14.40 4.75 1.94
CA LYS A 365 -15.43 4.18 2.84
C LYS A 365 -16.70 3.79 2.09
N ALA A 366 -17.13 4.61 1.12
CA ALA A 366 -18.30 4.30 0.28
C ALA A 366 -18.04 3.04 -0.57
N LEU A 367 -16.87 2.93 -1.19
CA LEU A 367 -16.48 1.74 -1.96
C LEU A 367 -16.44 0.48 -1.09
N LEU A 368 -15.88 0.57 0.12
CA LEU A 368 -15.85 -0.55 1.08
C LEU A 368 -17.26 -1.00 1.44
N ARG A 369 -18.20 -0.07 1.64
CA ARG A 369 -19.59 -0.37 1.93
C ARG A 369 -20.31 -1.06 0.76
N VAL A 370 -20.07 -0.60 -0.48
CA VAL A 370 -20.60 -1.26 -1.68
C VAL A 370 -20.07 -2.69 -1.80
N ALA A 371 -18.78 -2.90 -1.55
CA ALA A 371 -18.17 -4.24 -1.59
C ALA A 371 -18.72 -5.18 -0.49
N GLN A 372 -19.13 -4.64 0.66
CA GLN A 372 -19.78 -5.42 1.73
C GLN A 372 -21.18 -5.89 1.32
N VAL A 373 -22.00 -5.00 0.77
CA VAL A 373 -23.40 -5.29 0.37
C VAL A 373 -23.47 -6.31 -0.77
N GLN A 374 -22.51 -6.32 -1.67
CA GLN A 374 -22.47 -7.26 -2.81
C GLN A 374 -22.04 -8.69 -2.41
N LYS A 375 -21.60 -8.90 -1.17
CA LYS A 375 -21.19 -10.22 -0.63
C LYS A 375 -22.25 -10.87 0.27
N GLY A 376 -23.28 -10.13 0.68
CA GLY A 376 -24.44 -10.62 1.45
C GLY A 376 -25.63 -10.89 0.54
#